data_37dac60ab6d1c6a5201da8dd9d080d9b
#
_entry.id   37dac60ab6d1c6a5201da8dd9d080d9b
#
_cell.length_a   1.000
_cell.length_b   1.000
_cell.length_c   1.000
_cell.angle_alpha   90.00
_cell.angle_beta   90.00
_cell.angle_gamma   90.00
#
_symmetry.space_group_name_H-M   'P 1'
#
loop_
_entity.id
_entity.type
_entity.pdbx_description
1 polymer ?
#
loop_
_entity_poly.entity_id
_entity_poly.type
_entity_poly.pdbx_seq_one_letter_code
_entity_poly.pdbx_strand_id
1 'polypeptide(L)'
;MPKNGEFVVDSHQKRSTREHNTTVDFVTRSDRTSTDWTTESAWLGTRAALTEATGLHPDAYADPDFFALEQKRVFERAWVVVGTAPEVAETGKLLVRNVGARSIIITRDDGGELHGFFNSCRHRGTELAEADCQIAGTIRATP
;
A
#
# COMPACT_ATOMS: atom_id res chain seq x y z
N MET A 1 -29.47 -36.69 -7.53
CA MET A 1 -29.31 -35.36 -6.97
C MET A 1 -29.19 -35.46 -5.46
N PRO A 2 -28.03 -35.35 -4.86
CA PRO A 2 -27.90 -35.18 -3.42
C PRO A 2 -27.70 -33.72 -3.06
N LYS A 3 -28.38 -33.37 -2.00
CA LYS A 3 -28.47 -32.07 -1.35
C LYS A 3 -27.27 -31.84 -0.42
N ASN A 4 -26.88 -30.57 -0.34
CA ASN A 4 -26.26 -29.85 0.76
C ASN A 4 -25.50 -30.65 1.84
N GLY A 5 -24.16 -30.60 1.79
CA GLY A 5 -23.31 -31.05 2.87
C GLY A 5 -23.13 -29.97 3.93
N GLU A 6 -23.85 -30.13 5.04
CA GLU A 6 -23.52 -29.48 6.32
C GLU A 6 -22.28 -30.15 6.92
N PHE A 7 -21.25 -29.38 7.21
CA PHE A 7 -20.13 -29.82 8.04
C PHE A 7 -20.50 -29.65 9.51
N VAL A 8 -20.79 -30.79 10.17
CA VAL A 8 -20.92 -30.86 11.62
C VAL A 8 -19.54 -31.12 12.20
N VAL A 9 -19.02 -30.18 12.99
CA VAL A 9 -17.79 -30.40 13.78
C VAL A 9 -18.19 -31.06 15.09
N ASP A 10 -17.79 -32.32 15.24
CA ASP A 10 -17.96 -33.11 16.46
C ASP A 10 -17.06 -32.60 17.58
N SER A 11 -17.67 -32.20 18.71
CA SER A 11 -17.06 -31.55 19.86
C SER A 11 -16.76 -32.53 21.03
N HIS A 12 -16.15 -33.68 20.73
CA HIS A 12 -15.72 -34.58 21.81
C HIS A 12 -14.33 -35.19 21.58
N GLN A 13 -13.30 -34.38 21.90
CA GLN A 13 -12.02 -34.96 22.29
C GLN A 13 -11.41 -34.18 23.45
N LYS A 14 -11.69 -34.68 24.69
CA LYS A 14 -10.96 -34.26 25.88
C LYS A 14 -9.50 -34.67 25.75
N ARG A 15 -8.61 -33.72 25.49
CA ARG A 15 -7.19 -33.85 25.79
C ARG A 15 -6.86 -32.97 26.98
N SER A 16 -6.42 -33.61 28.03
CA SER A 16 -5.75 -33.00 29.17
C SER A 16 -4.51 -32.21 28.65
N THR A 17 -4.59 -30.91 28.66
CA THR A 17 -3.44 -30.04 28.48
C THR A 17 -3.22 -29.22 29.73
N ARG A 18 -2.00 -29.33 30.25
CA ARG A 18 -1.45 -28.47 31.29
C ARG A 18 -1.74 -27.01 30.93
N GLU A 19 -2.43 -26.36 31.85
CA GLU A 19 -2.66 -24.91 31.79
C GLU A 19 -1.32 -24.19 31.98
N HIS A 20 -0.68 -23.79 30.90
CA HIS A 20 0.20 -22.64 30.90
C HIS A 20 -0.70 -21.45 30.63
N ASN A 21 -1.15 -20.85 31.72
CA ASN A 21 -1.89 -19.59 31.66
C ASN A 21 -0.90 -18.47 31.32
N THR A 22 -0.56 -18.34 30.04
CA THR A 22 0.09 -17.15 29.52
C THR A 22 -1.03 -16.21 29.11
N THR A 23 -1.43 -15.36 30.04
CA THR A 23 -2.30 -14.23 29.75
C THR A 23 -1.55 -13.34 28.77
N VAL A 24 -1.90 -13.39 27.51
CA VAL A 24 -1.46 -12.43 26.53
C VAL A 24 -2.33 -11.20 26.74
N ASP A 25 -1.82 -10.23 27.48
CA ASP A 25 -2.47 -8.92 27.60
C ASP A 25 -2.47 -8.27 26.21
N PHE A 26 -3.64 -8.26 25.59
CA PHE A 26 -3.88 -7.45 24.40
C PHE A 26 -3.80 -5.98 24.81
N VAL A 27 -2.66 -5.36 24.59
CA VAL A 27 -2.51 -3.90 24.71
C VAL A 27 -3.47 -3.26 23.72
N THR A 28 -4.54 -2.68 24.23
CA THR A 28 -5.49 -1.94 23.41
C THR A 28 -4.80 -0.71 22.81
N ARG A 29 -5.18 -0.37 21.59
CA ARG A 29 -4.57 0.71 20.77
C ARG A 29 -4.52 2.09 21.45
N SER A 30 -5.33 2.28 22.52
CA SER A 30 -5.41 3.53 23.28
C SER A 30 -4.24 3.81 24.23
N ASP A 31 -3.42 2.78 24.58
CA ASP A 31 -2.30 2.92 25.52
C ASP A 31 -0.93 3.12 24.82
N ARG A 32 -0.88 3.16 23.49
CA ARG A 32 0.36 3.40 22.78
C ARG A 32 0.63 4.90 22.72
N THR A 33 1.64 5.35 23.44
CA THR A 33 2.26 6.66 23.19
C THR A 33 2.76 6.67 21.75
N SER A 34 2.24 7.60 20.95
CA SER A 34 2.67 7.72 19.55
C SER A 34 4.17 8.00 19.51
N THR A 35 4.91 7.19 18.76
CA THR A 35 6.34 7.40 18.54
C THR A 35 6.51 8.63 17.65
N ASP A 36 7.36 9.58 18.08
CA ASP A 36 7.75 10.69 17.20
C ASP A 36 8.81 10.22 16.21
N TRP A 37 8.35 9.84 15.02
CA TRP A 37 9.19 9.35 13.92
C TRP A 37 10.14 10.39 13.33
N THR A 38 10.06 11.64 13.76
CA THR A 38 10.94 12.71 13.30
C THR A 38 12.19 12.85 14.16
N THR A 39 12.21 12.20 15.32
CA THR A 39 13.34 12.26 16.29
C THR A 39 14.34 11.13 16.04
N GLU A 40 15.62 11.41 16.30
CA GLU A 40 16.69 10.41 16.19
C GLU A 40 16.50 9.24 17.15
N SER A 41 15.88 9.47 18.30
CA SER A 41 15.62 8.43 19.30
C SER A 41 14.79 7.26 18.76
N ALA A 42 13.87 7.50 17.81
CA ALA A 42 13.09 6.46 17.16
C ALA A 42 13.94 5.50 16.30
N TRP A 43 15.16 5.91 15.92
CA TRP A 43 16.02 5.20 14.98
C TRP A 43 17.31 4.65 15.57
N LEU A 44 17.60 4.95 16.85
CA LEU A 44 18.88 4.57 17.49
C LEU A 44 19.16 3.07 17.38
N GLY A 45 18.18 2.22 17.67
CA GLY A 45 18.35 0.77 17.59
C GLY A 45 18.63 0.29 16.16
N THR A 46 17.91 0.83 15.18
CA THR A 46 18.06 0.45 13.76
C THR A 46 19.41 0.91 13.18
N ARG A 47 19.95 2.02 13.68
CA ARG A 47 21.21 2.62 13.21
C ARG A 47 22.42 2.22 14.05
N ALA A 48 22.26 1.34 15.02
CA ALA A 48 23.36 0.82 15.83
C ALA A 48 24.36 0.02 14.97
N ALA A 49 25.51 -0.33 15.55
CA ALA A 49 26.47 -1.21 14.89
C ALA A 49 25.81 -2.54 14.52
N LEU A 50 26.25 -3.17 13.43
CA LEU A 50 25.58 -4.38 12.84
C LEU A 50 25.32 -5.48 13.86
N THR A 51 26.22 -5.68 14.84
CA THR A 51 26.08 -6.69 15.90
C THR A 51 25.08 -6.33 16.99
N GLU A 52 24.68 -5.06 17.07
CA GLU A 52 23.79 -4.51 18.10
C GLU A 52 22.50 -3.94 17.52
N ALA A 53 22.45 -3.82 16.19
CA ALA A 53 21.31 -3.26 15.48
C ALA A 53 20.07 -4.11 15.68
N THR A 54 18.94 -3.45 15.93
CA THR A 54 17.62 -4.05 15.96
C THR A 54 16.89 -3.78 14.63
N GLY A 55 15.84 -4.56 14.35
CA GLY A 55 14.93 -4.23 13.25
C GLY A 55 14.22 -2.89 13.48
N LEU A 56 13.45 -2.48 12.49
CA LEU A 56 12.58 -1.32 12.62
C LEU A 56 11.59 -1.52 13.76
N HIS A 57 11.27 -0.44 14.48
CA HIS A 57 10.29 -0.51 15.58
C HIS A 57 8.97 -1.11 15.06
N PRO A 58 8.34 -2.07 15.77
CA PRO A 58 7.13 -2.75 15.30
C PRO A 58 5.99 -1.81 14.90
N ASP A 59 5.83 -0.69 15.60
CA ASP A 59 4.79 0.29 15.29
C ASP A 59 4.96 0.94 13.92
N ALA A 60 6.18 1.02 13.38
CA ALA A 60 6.42 1.55 12.04
C ALA A 60 5.66 0.78 10.92
N TYR A 61 5.31 -0.49 11.17
CA TYR A 61 4.56 -1.31 10.22
C TYR A 61 3.04 -1.12 10.31
N ALA A 62 2.53 -0.45 11.35
CA ALA A 62 1.10 -0.36 11.61
C ALA A 62 0.62 1.06 11.97
N ASP A 63 1.54 1.99 12.18
CA ASP A 63 1.23 3.36 12.56
C ASP A 63 0.83 4.20 11.33
N PRO A 64 -0.42 4.72 11.28
CA PRO A 64 -0.87 5.54 10.16
C PRO A 64 -0.09 6.86 10.02
N ASP A 65 0.44 7.41 11.10
CA ASP A 65 1.22 8.65 11.06
C ASP A 65 2.60 8.39 10.46
N PHE A 66 3.22 7.24 10.76
CA PHE A 66 4.43 6.80 10.09
C PHE A 66 4.19 6.59 8.59
N PHE A 67 3.12 5.90 8.22
CA PHE A 67 2.76 5.69 6.83
C PHE A 67 2.54 7.01 6.07
N ALA A 68 1.83 7.97 6.66
CA ALA A 68 1.64 9.29 6.05
C ALA A 68 2.97 10.04 5.85
N LEU A 69 3.88 9.91 6.81
CA LEU A 69 5.21 10.50 6.73
C LEU A 69 6.06 9.85 5.63
N GLU A 70 6.00 8.52 5.52
CA GLU A 70 6.68 7.73 4.49
C GLU A 70 6.17 8.09 3.08
N GLN A 71 4.86 8.17 2.88
CA GLN A 71 4.27 8.63 1.62
C GLN A 71 4.86 9.97 1.18
N LYS A 72 4.88 10.95 2.08
CA LYS A 72 5.31 12.31 1.79
C LYS A 72 6.83 12.45 1.62
N ARG A 73 7.61 11.74 2.42
CA ARG A 73 9.07 11.94 2.47
C ARG A 73 9.86 10.97 1.60
N VAL A 74 9.29 9.80 1.31
CA VAL A 74 9.94 8.77 0.51
C VAL A 74 9.26 8.66 -0.85
N PHE A 75 8.03 8.19 -0.92
CA PHE A 75 7.40 7.87 -2.20
C PHE A 75 7.13 9.07 -3.11
N GLU A 76 6.82 10.24 -2.55
CA GLU A 76 6.66 11.46 -3.37
C GLU A 76 7.98 12.06 -3.88
N ARG A 77 9.14 11.56 -3.43
CA ARG A 77 10.46 12.12 -3.75
C ARG A 77 11.44 11.13 -4.35
N ALA A 78 11.16 9.84 -4.24
CA ALA A 78 12.00 8.79 -4.76
C ALA A 78 11.57 8.37 -6.17
N TRP A 79 12.45 7.65 -6.84
CA TRP A 79 12.10 6.91 -8.03
C TRP A 79 11.27 5.68 -7.64
N VAL A 80 10.06 5.59 -8.20
CA VAL A 80 9.14 4.48 -7.95
C VAL A 80 8.87 3.77 -9.27
N VAL A 81 9.03 2.46 -9.29
CA VAL A 81 8.66 1.65 -10.45
C VAL A 81 7.13 1.56 -10.50
N VAL A 82 6.53 2.03 -11.58
CA VAL A 82 5.07 2.13 -11.74
C VAL A 82 4.51 1.17 -12.78
N GLY A 83 5.37 0.44 -13.48
CA GLY A 83 4.97 -0.55 -14.47
C GLY A 83 6.14 -0.93 -15.37
N THR A 84 5.88 -1.77 -16.34
CA THR A 84 6.83 -2.24 -17.33
C THR A 84 6.45 -1.75 -18.73
N ALA A 85 7.42 -1.57 -19.62
CA ALA A 85 7.18 -1.09 -20.97
C ALA A 85 6.17 -1.96 -21.78
N PRO A 86 6.15 -3.30 -21.64
CA PRO A 86 5.13 -4.13 -22.29
C PRO A 86 3.68 -3.86 -21.84
N GLU A 87 3.47 -3.37 -20.62
CA GLU A 87 2.11 -3.04 -20.14
C GLU A 87 1.49 -1.86 -20.91
N VAL A 88 2.32 -1.01 -21.51
CA VAL A 88 1.95 0.13 -22.37
C VAL A 88 2.58 0.01 -23.76
N ALA A 89 2.65 -1.20 -24.32
CA ALA A 89 3.27 -1.44 -25.61
C ALA A 89 2.51 -0.78 -26.78
N GLU A 90 1.19 -0.70 -26.66
CA GLU A 90 0.31 -0.19 -27.73
C GLU A 90 -0.03 1.28 -27.50
N THR A 91 -0.10 2.03 -28.58
CA THR A 91 -0.60 3.42 -28.59
C THR A 91 -2.00 3.49 -27.98
N GLY A 92 -2.23 4.47 -27.14
CA GLY A 92 -3.51 4.67 -26.44
C GLY A 92 -3.75 3.73 -25.27
N LYS A 93 -2.84 2.79 -24.98
CA LYS A 93 -2.90 2.03 -23.75
C LYS A 93 -2.56 2.94 -22.58
N LEU A 94 -3.35 2.82 -21.51
CA LEU A 94 -3.28 3.68 -20.33
C LEU A 94 -3.20 2.83 -19.08
N LEU A 95 -2.21 3.14 -18.25
CA LEU A 95 -2.10 2.58 -16.90
C LEU A 95 -2.44 3.65 -15.87
N VAL A 96 -3.19 3.25 -14.85
CA VAL A 96 -3.46 4.07 -13.66
C VAL A 96 -2.68 3.50 -12.50
N ARG A 97 -1.86 4.31 -11.85
CA ARG A 97 -1.03 3.90 -10.71
C ARG A 97 -1.08 4.94 -9.61
N ASN A 98 -1.04 4.47 -8.37
CA ASN A 98 -0.93 5.33 -7.20
C ASN A 98 0.52 5.37 -6.73
N VAL A 99 1.08 6.56 -6.62
CA VAL A 99 2.43 6.82 -6.10
C VAL A 99 2.33 7.82 -4.97
N GLY A 100 2.61 7.37 -3.76
CA GLY A 100 2.30 8.17 -2.61
C GLY A 100 0.78 8.42 -2.52
N ALA A 101 0.42 9.65 -2.23
CA ALA A 101 -0.97 10.09 -2.19
C ALA A 101 -1.52 10.53 -3.57
N ARG A 102 -0.80 10.26 -4.67
CA ARG A 102 -1.12 10.79 -6.00
C ARG A 102 -1.46 9.67 -6.97
N SER A 103 -2.57 9.82 -7.68
CA SER A 103 -2.91 9.01 -8.84
C SER A 103 -2.23 9.58 -10.08
N ILE A 104 -1.58 8.73 -10.86
CA ILE A 104 -0.90 9.08 -12.11
C ILE A 104 -1.40 8.20 -13.25
N ILE A 105 -1.30 8.73 -14.46
CA ILE A 105 -1.60 8.05 -15.70
C ILE A 105 -0.29 7.91 -16.50
N ILE A 106 -0.06 6.73 -17.04
CA ILE A 106 1.04 6.45 -17.96
C ILE A 106 0.43 6.00 -19.28
N THR A 107 0.84 6.59 -20.37
CA THR A 107 0.33 6.24 -21.69
C THR A 107 1.43 6.35 -22.75
N ARG A 108 1.21 5.71 -23.91
CA ARG A 108 2.07 5.82 -25.08
C ARG A 108 1.35 6.60 -26.16
N ASP A 109 2.02 7.56 -26.75
CA ASP A 109 1.50 8.34 -27.87
C ASP A 109 1.66 7.65 -29.24
N ASP A 110 1.15 8.29 -30.29
CA ASP A 110 1.26 7.79 -31.67
C ASP A 110 2.71 7.77 -32.21
N GLY A 111 3.60 8.55 -31.61
CA GLY A 111 5.03 8.55 -31.87
C GLY A 111 5.80 7.43 -31.19
N GLY A 112 5.15 6.69 -30.30
CA GLY A 112 5.74 5.62 -29.51
C GLY A 112 6.43 6.10 -28.23
N GLU A 113 6.30 7.36 -27.85
CA GLU A 113 6.87 7.91 -26.63
C GLU A 113 5.96 7.67 -25.41
N LEU A 114 6.59 7.42 -24.26
CA LEU A 114 5.89 7.25 -22.97
C LEU A 114 5.72 8.60 -22.28
N HIS A 115 4.51 8.85 -21.83
CA HIS A 115 4.15 10.05 -21.10
C HIS A 115 3.53 9.70 -19.75
N GLY A 116 3.86 10.50 -18.72
CA GLY A 116 3.26 10.41 -17.39
C GLY A 116 2.54 11.71 -17.04
N PHE A 117 1.32 11.59 -16.52
CA PHE A 117 0.50 12.73 -16.12
C PHE A 117 -0.11 12.46 -14.74
N PHE A 118 -0.47 13.53 -14.01
CA PHE A 118 -1.38 13.38 -12.90
C PHE A 118 -2.77 12.96 -13.40
N ASN A 119 -3.36 11.96 -12.75
CA ASN A 119 -4.71 11.50 -13.04
C ASN A 119 -5.76 12.49 -12.49
N SER A 120 -5.69 13.70 -12.94
CA SER A 120 -6.54 14.78 -12.44
C SER A 120 -6.81 15.80 -13.54
N CYS A 121 -8.09 16.09 -13.76
CA CYS A 121 -8.50 17.14 -14.67
C CYS A 121 -8.11 18.53 -14.12
N ARG A 122 -7.43 19.33 -14.93
CA ARG A 122 -7.03 20.70 -14.55
C ARG A 122 -8.19 21.63 -14.24
N HIS A 123 -9.40 21.28 -14.68
CA HIS A 123 -10.59 22.12 -14.49
C HIS A 123 -11.17 22.00 -13.09
N ARG A 124 -11.45 20.77 -12.63
CA ARG A 124 -12.14 20.49 -11.35
C ARG A 124 -11.50 19.38 -10.52
N GLY A 125 -10.34 18.87 -10.90
CA GLY A 125 -9.66 17.84 -10.13
C GLY A 125 -10.28 16.44 -10.22
N THR A 126 -11.28 16.23 -11.08
CA THR A 126 -11.88 14.90 -11.31
C THR A 126 -10.83 13.96 -11.88
N GLU A 127 -10.81 12.72 -11.45
CA GLU A 127 -9.98 11.67 -12.05
C GLU A 127 -10.37 11.45 -13.51
N LEU A 128 -9.34 11.29 -14.35
CA LEU A 128 -9.50 11.11 -15.80
C LEU A 128 -9.74 9.64 -16.17
N ALA A 129 -9.21 8.71 -15.39
CA ALA A 129 -9.40 7.27 -15.55
C ALA A 129 -9.39 6.58 -14.19
N GLU A 130 -10.31 5.64 -13.97
CA GLU A 130 -10.43 4.88 -12.72
C GLU A 130 -9.52 3.64 -12.70
N ALA A 131 -9.23 3.08 -13.87
CA ALA A 131 -8.45 1.85 -14.02
C ALA A 131 -7.70 1.82 -15.36
N ASP A 132 -6.81 0.85 -15.48
CA ASP A 132 -6.10 0.57 -16.73
C ASP A 132 -7.10 0.34 -17.87
N CYS A 133 -6.88 1.00 -18.99
CA CYS A 133 -7.79 0.91 -20.13
C CYS A 133 -7.07 1.13 -21.47
N GLN A 134 -7.81 0.94 -22.56
CA GLN A 134 -7.42 1.31 -23.91
C GLN A 134 -8.28 2.48 -24.36
N ILE A 135 -7.65 3.55 -24.78
CA ILE A 135 -8.35 4.73 -25.30
C ILE A 135 -8.08 4.91 -26.78
N ALA A 136 -9.10 5.32 -27.52
CA ALA A 136 -8.99 5.76 -28.90
C ALA A 136 -9.11 7.28 -28.92
N GLY A 137 -8.00 7.99 -29.08
CA GLY A 137 -7.98 9.43 -29.15
C GLY A 137 -7.72 10.13 -27.82
N THR A 138 -8.48 11.18 -27.50
CA THR A 138 -8.22 12.07 -26.37
C THR A 138 -9.02 11.71 -25.13
N ILE A 139 -8.38 11.67 -23.97
CA ILE A 139 -9.07 11.58 -22.68
C ILE A 139 -9.73 12.91 -22.38
N ARG A 140 -11.03 12.87 -22.09
CA ARG A 140 -11.77 14.04 -21.62
C ARG A 140 -12.42 13.72 -20.30
N ALA A 141 -12.26 14.62 -19.33
CA ALA A 141 -13.04 14.57 -18.10
C ALA A 141 -14.52 14.76 -18.43
N THR A 142 -15.36 13.87 -17.95
CA THR A 142 -16.81 14.06 -17.94
C THR A 142 -17.15 15.14 -16.89
N PRO A 143 -18.03 16.08 -17.20
CA PRO A 143 -18.39 17.15 -16.27
C PRO A 143 -19.16 16.63 -15.06
#